data_515587333b77e9cb18133187f2f8ef76
#
_entry.id   515587333b77e9cb18133187f2f8ef76
#
_cell.length_a   1.000
_cell.length_b   1.000
_cell.length_c   1.000
_cell.angle_alpha   90.00
_cell.angle_beta   90.00
_cell.angle_gamma   90.00
#
_symmetry.space_group_name_H-M   'P 1'
#
loop_
_entity.id
_entity.type
_entity.pdbx_description
1 polymer ?
#
loop_
_entity_poly.entity_id
_entity_poly.type
_entity_poly.pdbx_seq_one_letter_code
_entity_poly.pdbx_strand_id
1 'polypeptide(L)'
;METGETCLYNKSIKNKHKEVYGMKKKMMMALMASMVLSTVLGAAGTAKADEDLYGFEEPVTIKIGYSWGKDFSWKAGQDSSNNDWVNLYKSHNIIPDVIYEVDSSQAQTKLSTAIMSGDYPDIISMDATDYVNYAQTGVIADITDLYEKYASDELKEYVGVDDGQSMNAITLDGKIYGLPMMGNGYDEVPVMFIRQDWLDNLGLKMPTTIEELKEVARAFTEDDPDGNGQNDTYGLAVDGVEVLTKSIGTLEGFFECFGLYPGSDAMTFMDDGNGKVVWGGENAEKAKEALTTLQEMYQNGSITRDFITMDSNSIFEEAGAG
;
A
#
# COMPACT_ATOMS: atom_id res chain seq x y z
N MET A 1 20.12 1.71 -34.94
CA MET A 1 20.69 0.43 -34.47
C MET A 1 20.49 0.41 -32.97
N GLU A 2 19.37 -0.15 -32.51
CA GLU A 2 19.17 -0.40 -31.08
C GLU A 2 20.13 -1.51 -30.66
N THR A 3 20.92 -1.22 -29.66
CA THR A 3 21.93 -2.14 -29.15
C THR A 3 21.24 -3.31 -28.45
N GLY A 4 21.67 -4.56 -28.76
CA GLY A 4 21.06 -5.80 -28.26
C GLY A 4 21.00 -5.95 -26.73
N GLU A 5 21.65 -5.08 -25.96
CA GLU A 5 21.61 -5.06 -24.50
C GLU A 5 20.29 -4.56 -23.92
N THR A 6 19.66 -3.54 -24.53
CA THR A 6 18.35 -3.02 -24.09
C THR A 6 17.23 -4.03 -24.30
N CYS A 7 17.33 -4.85 -25.35
CA CYS A 7 16.35 -5.91 -25.63
C CYS A 7 16.46 -7.08 -24.64
N LEU A 8 17.67 -7.43 -24.21
CA LEU A 8 17.90 -8.50 -23.22
C LEU A 8 17.49 -8.07 -21.82
N TYR A 9 17.72 -6.80 -21.45
CA TYR A 9 17.30 -6.23 -20.18
C TYR A 9 15.77 -6.23 -20.04
N ASN A 10 15.06 -5.73 -21.05
CA ASN A 10 13.59 -5.73 -21.09
C ASN A 10 12.98 -7.14 -21.10
N LYS A 11 13.65 -8.12 -21.69
CA LYS A 11 13.20 -9.52 -21.69
C LYS A 11 13.41 -10.20 -20.33
N SER A 12 14.48 -9.83 -19.63
CA SER A 12 14.78 -10.29 -18.26
C SER A 12 13.75 -9.75 -17.28
N ILE A 13 13.42 -8.44 -17.35
CA ILE A 13 12.40 -7.81 -16.50
C ILE A 13 11.02 -8.42 -16.74
N LYS A 14 10.61 -8.61 -18.01
CA LYS A 14 9.32 -9.25 -18.34
C LYS A 14 9.21 -10.70 -17.85
N ASN A 15 10.32 -11.44 -17.84
CA ASN A 15 10.32 -12.79 -17.30
C ASN A 15 10.27 -12.79 -15.77
N LYS A 16 11.04 -11.92 -15.09
CA LYS A 16 10.95 -11.74 -13.64
C LYS A 16 9.55 -11.29 -13.21
N HIS A 17 8.92 -10.37 -13.93
CA HIS A 17 7.53 -9.96 -13.64
C HIS A 17 6.52 -11.11 -13.79
N LYS A 18 6.68 -11.97 -14.78
CA LYS A 18 5.81 -13.16 -14.93
C LYS A 18 6.03 -14.19 -13.82
N GLU A 19 7.27 -14.38 -13.39
CA GLU A 19 7.61 -15.27 -12.27
C GLU A 19 7.09 -14.71 -10.95
N VAL A 20 7.30 -13.42 -10.66
CA VAL A 20 6.79 -12.73 -9.47
C VAL A 20 5.26 -12.70 -9.46
N TYR A 21 4.59 -12.49 -10.59
CA TYR A 21 3.13 -12.53 -10.66
C TYR A 21 2.59 -13.96 -10.48
N GLY A 22 3.30 -14.95 -11.01
CA GLY A 22 3.00 -16.38 -10.76
C GLY A 22 3.19 -16.78 -9.31
N MET A 23 4.23 -16.28 -8.63
CA MET A 23 4.46 -16.43 -7.21
C MET A 23 3.37 -15.74 -6.36
N LYS A 24 3.03 -14.47 -6.65
CA LYS A 24 1.95 -13.74 -5.95
C LYS A 24 0.63 -14.54 -5.97
N LYS A 25 0.30 -15.19 -7.09
CA LYS A 25 -0.91 -16.01 -7.20
C LYS A 25 -0.86 -17.29 -6.36
N LYS A 26 0.28 -17.99 -6.34
CA LYS A 26 0.48 -19.19 -5.52
C LYS A 26 0.52 -18.85 -4.03
N MET A 27 1.12 -17.73 -3.69
CA MET A 27 1.39 -17.31 -2.33
C MET A 27 0.15 -16.82 -1.57
N MET A 28 -0.79 -16.12 -2.25
CA MET A 28 -2.07 -15.74 -1.63
C MET A 28 -2.90 -16.98 -1.27
N MET A 29 -2.75 -18.08 -2.02
CA MET A 29 -3.35 -19.37 -1.68
C MET A 29 -2.60 -20.09 -0.55
N ALA A 30 -1.26 -20.02 -0.49
CA ALA A 30 -0.45 -20.65 0.55
C ALA A 30 -0.62 -19.97 1.93
N LEU A 31 -0.77 -18.64 1.97
CA LEU A 31 -1.02 -17.89 3.22
C LEU A 31 -2.32 -18.34 3.90
N MET A 32 -3.36 -18.61 3.14
CA MET A 32 -4.63 -19.05 3.71
C MET A 32 -4.63 -20.52 4.13
N ALA A 33 -3.89 -21.38 3.45
CA ALA A 33 -3.74 -22.78 3.85
C ALA A 33 -2.90 -22.93 5.14
N SER A 34 -1.92 -22.05 5.39
CA SER A 34 -1.09 -22.10 6.58
C SER A 34 -1.73 -21.50 7.83
N MET A 35 -2.66 -20.53 7.69
CA MET A 35 -3.31 -19.86 8.83
C MET A 35 -4.53 -20.62 9.41
N VAL A 36 -5.10 -21.55 8.65
CA VAL A 36 -6.33 -22.28 9.05
C VAL A 36 -6.12 -23.28 10.21
N LEU A 37 -4.87 -23.58 10.56
CA LEU A 37 -4.59 -24.63 11.56
C LEU A 37 -4.87 -24.23 13.02
N SER A 38 -5.08 -22.97 13.35
CA SER A 38 -5.30 -22.55 14.74
C SER A 38 -6.68 -22.91 15.31
N THR A 39 -7.68 -23.15 14.47
CA THR A 39 -9.04 -23.52 14.92
C THR A 39 -9.30 -25.04 14.98
N VAL A 40 -8.38 -25.87 14.45
CA VAL A 40 -8.56 -27.32 14.36
C VAL A 40 -7.99 -28.07 15.58
N LEU A 41 -7.40 -27.41 16.58
CA LEU A 41 -6.87 -28.05 17.80
C LEU A 41 -7.96 -28.69 18.70
N GLY A 42 -9.24 -28.59 18.34
CA GLY A 42 -10.35 -29.28 19.02
C GLY A 42 -10.78 -30.64 18.42
N ALA A 43 -10.33 -30.96 17.21
CA ALA A 43 -10.63 -32.25 16.58
C ALA A 43 -9.30 -32.88 16.10
N ALA A 44 -8.72 -33.78 16.90
CA ALA A 44 -7.53 -34.53 16.56
C ALA A 44 -7.81 -35.50 15.39
N GLY A 45 -7.98 -34.96 14.19
CA GLY A 45 -7.83 -35.68 12.93
C GLY A 45 -6.42 -35.47 12.44
N THR A 46 -5.65 -36.53 12.25
CA THR A 46 -4.31 -36.49 11.64
C THR A 46 -4.43 -35.95 10.21
N ALA A 47 -4.22 -34.65 10.03
CA ALA A 47 -4.04 -34.08 8.71
C ALA A 47 -2.79 -34.74 8.10
N LYS A 48 -2.96 -35.59 7.11
CA LYS A 48 -1.89 -36.03 6.23
C LYS A 48 -1.60 -34.86 5.29
N ALA A 49 -0.38 -34.34 5.39
CA ALA A 49 0.17 -33.47 4.37
C ALA A 49 0.44 -34.36 3.13
N ASP A 50 -0.52 -34.46 2.24
CA ASP A 50 -0.38 -35.10 0.95
C ASP A 50 -0.68 -34.07 -0.14
N GLU A 51 0.28 -33.89 -1.00
CA GLU A 51 0.39 -33.25 -2.32
C GLU A 51 -0.57 -32.10 -2.76
N ASP A 52 -1.72 -31.88 -2.13
CA ASP A 52 -2.58 -30.72 -2.36
C ASP A 52 -2.49 -29.75 -1.16
N LEU A 53 -1.48 -28.89 -1.17
CA LEU A 53 -1.22 -27.86 -0.16
C LEU A 53 -2.33 -26.79 -0.07
N TYR A 54 -3.37 -26.88 -0.88
CA TYR A 54 -4.35 -25.82 -1.08
C TYR A 54 -5.77 -26.19 -0.67
N GLY A 55 -5.98 -27.29 0.05
CA GLY A 55 -7.30 -27.72 0.42
C GLY A 55 -7.34 -28.66 1.63
N PHE A 56 -8.56 -28.98 2.05
CA PHE A 56 -8.82 -29.89 3.15
C PHE A 56 -9.67 -31.07 2.65
N GLU A 57 -9.53 -32.25 3.26
CA GLU A 57 -10.38 -33.40 2.97
C GLU A 57 -11.85 -33.13 3.38
N GLU A 58 -12.03 -32.46 4.54
CA GLU A 58 -13.34 -32.08 5.07
C GLU A 58 -13.49 -30.54 5.06
N PRO A 59 -14.70 -30.01 4.91
CA PRO A 59 -14.92 -28.57 4.93
C PRO A 59 -14.47 -27.90 6.24
N VAL A 60 -13.68 -26.85 6.14
CA VAL A 60 -13.24 -26.00 7.25
C VAL A 60 -13.83 -24.61 7.09
N THR A 61 -14.55 -24.15 8.11
CA THR A 61 -15.11 -22.79 8.13
C THR A 61 -14.10 -21.83 8.73
N ILE A 62 -13.92 -20.67 8.05
CA ILE A 62 -13.03 -19.58 8.47
C ILE A 62 -13.85 -18.32 8.58
N LYS A 63 -13.89 -17.73 9.77
CA LYS A 63 -14.51 -16.42 9.98
C LYS A 63 -13.65 -15.32 9.41
N ILE A 64 -14.24 -14.47 8.60
CA ILE A 64 -13.58 -13.33 7.98
C ILE A 64 -14.43 -12.07 8.17
N GLY A 65 -13.76 -10.92 8.26
CA GLY A 65 -14.37 -9.60 8.23
C GLY A 65 -13.89 -8.83 7.02
N TYR A 66 -14.78 -8.15 6.34
CA TYR A 66 -14.44 -7.28 5.21
C TYR A 66 -14.64 -5.81 5.54
N SER A 67 -13.73 -5.00 4.99
CA SER A 67 -13.90 -3.56 4.90
C SER A 67 -13.56 -3.09 3.50
N TRP A 68 -14.39 -2.21 2.95
CA TRP A 68 -14.26 -1.71 1.59
C TRP A 68 -14.27 -0.20 1.57
N GLY A 69 -13.55 0.41 0.63
CA GLY A 69 -13.70 1.82 0.33
C GLY A 69 -15.08 2.16 -0.23
N LYS A 70 -15.48 3.41 -0.14
CA LYS A 70 -16.80 3.90 -0.58
C LYS A 70 -17.16 3.54 -2.02
N ASP A 71 -16.15 3.49 -2.89
CA ASP A 71 -16.34 3.24 -4.33
C ASP A 71 -16.28 1.77 -4.70
N PHE A 72 -16.10 0.89 -3.71
CA PHE A 72 -16.11 -0.54 -3.95
C PHE A 72 -17.52 -1.04 -4.27
N SER A 73 -17.62 -1.81 -5.34
CA SER A 73 -18.86 -2.49 -5.72
C SER A 73 -18.58 -3.89 -6.24
N TRP A 74 -19.42 -4.84 -5.86
CA TRP A 74 -19.37 -6.18 -6.39
C TRP A 74 -19.82 -6.20 -7.86
N LYS A 75 -19.31 -7.15 -8.64
CA LYS A 75 -19.89 -7.44 -9.96
C LYS A 75 -21.35 -7.85 -9.81
N ALA A 76 -22.16 -7.60 -10.84
CA ALA A 76 -23.58 -7.97 -10.84
C ALA A 76 -23.78 -9.43 -10.48
N GLY A 77 -24.59 -9.70 -9.45
CA GLY A 77 -24.88 -11.04 -8.94
C GLY A 77 -23.83 -11.63 -8.01
N GLN A 78 -22.83 -10.85 -7.62
CA GLN A 78 -21.83 -11.24 -6.61
C GLN A 78 -22.00 -10.40 -5.33
N ASP A 79 -21.50 -10.95 -4.21
CA ASP A 79 -21.43 -10.33 -2.91
C ASP A 79 -20.22 -10.90 -2.12
N SER A 80 -20.03 -10.48 -0.89
CA SER A 80 -18.94 -10.96 -0.03
C SER A 80 -18.95 -12.46 0.24
N SER A 81 -20.11 -13.11 0.15
CA SER A 81 -20.30 -14.54 0.43
C SER A 81 -20.41 -15.39 -0.84
N ASN A 82 -20.59 -14.75 -2.00
CA ASN A 82 -20.75 -15.40 -3.29
C ASN A 82 -20.05 -14.63 -4.40
N ASN A 83 -18.81 -14.95 -4.64
CA ASN A 83 -17.95 -14.37 -5.70
C ASN A 83 -16.93 -15.39 -6.18
N ASP A 84 -16.17 -15.03 -7.21
CA ASP A 84 -15.21 -15.95 -7.83
C ASP A 84 -14.15 -16.46 -6.83
N TRP A 85 -13.71 -15.64 -5.87
CA TRP A 85 -12.75 -16.03 -4.85
C TRP A 85 -13.35 -16.98 -3.82
N VAL A 86 -14.54 -16.67 -3.31
CA VAL A 86 -15.26 -17.54 -2.37
C VAL A 86 -15.55 -18.90 -3.00
N ASN A 87 -15.92 -18.93 -4.28
CA ASN A 87 -16.15 -20.18 -5.00
C ASN A 87 -14.86 -21.00 -5.19
N LEU A 88 -13.71 -20.31 -5.42
CA LEU A 88 -12.40 -20.96 -5.44
C LEU A 88 -12.06 -21.59 -4.08
N TYR A 89 -12.27 -20.88 -2.97
CA TYR A 89 -12.02 -21.41 -1.63
C TYR A 89 -12.91 -22.62 -1.33
N LYS A 90 -14.20 -22.52 -1.63
CA LYS A 90 -15.15 -23.63 -1.46
C LYS A 90 -14.76 -24.86 -2.26
N SER A 91 -14.15 -24.72 -3.45
CA SER A 91 -13.66 -25.85 -4.23
C SER A 91 -12.49 -26.60 -3.59
N HIS A 92 -11.86 -25.99 -2.58
CA HIS A 92 -10.80 -26.58 -1.76
C HIS A 92 -11.26 -26.90 -0.32
N ASN A 93 -12.55 -27.02 -0.10
CA ASN A 93 -13.16 -27.25 1.21
C ASN A 93 -12.85 -26.16 2.26
N ILE A 94 -12.58 -24.93 1.82
CA ILE A 94 -12.44 -23.76 2.68
C ILE A 94 -13.71 -22.93 2.57
N ILE A 95 -14.45 -22.81 3.66
CA ILE A 95 -15.74 -22.13 3.70
C ILE A 95 -15.59 -20.77 4.41
N PRO A 96 -15.49 -19.65 3.67
CA PRO A 96 -15.48 -18.34 4.28
C PRO A 96 -16.85 -18.04 4.93
N ASP A 97 -16.82 -17.67 6.21
CA ASP A 97 -17.96 -17.19 6.98
C ASP A 97 -17.76 -15.69 7.24
N VAL A 98 -18.51 -14.86 6.50
CA VAL A 98 -18.38 -13.39 6.57
C VAL A 98 -19.17 -12.87 7.76
N ILE A 99 -18.50 -12.65 8.90
CA ILE A 99 -19.17 -12.22 10.14
C ILE A 99 -19.46 -10.72 10.18
N TYR A 100 -18.81 -9.93 9.34
CA TYR A 100 -19.17 -8.54 9.08
C TYR A 100 -18.61 -8.04 7.73
N GLU A 101 -19.29 -7.03 7.19
CA GLU A 101 -18.89 -6.25 6.03
C GLU A 101 -19.22 -4.78 6.32
N VAL A 102 -18.21 -3.89 6.25
CA VAL A 102 -18.34 -2.49 6.65
C VAL A 102 -17.55 -1.58 5.71
N ASP A 103 -17.86 -0.28 5.74
CA ASP A 103 -17.01 0.75 5.15
C ASP A 103 -15.64 0.78 5.86
N SER A 104 -14.58 1.06 5.11
CA SER A 104 -13.20 1.07 5.64
C SER A 104 -13.02 2.04 6.81
N SER A 105 -13.74 3.15 6.83
CA SER A 105 -13.74 4.09 7.95
C SER A 105 -14.30 3.51 9.26
N GLN A 106 -15.05 2.41 9.20
CA GLN A 106 -15.65 1.72 10.34
C GLN A 106 -14.90 0.45 10.75
N ALA A 107 -13.88 0.05 9.98
CA ALA A 107 -13.19 -1.23 10.13
C ALA A 107 -12.67 -1.45 11.55
N GLN A 108 -11.91 -0.48 12.08
CA GLN A 108 -11.30 -0.55 13.42
C GLN A 108 -12.34 -0.63 14.55
N THR A 109 -13.41 0.17 14.45
CA THR A 109 -14.50 0.16 15.43
C THR A 109 -15.22 -1.19 15.44
N LYS A 110 -15.47 -1.74 14.24
CA LYS A 110 -16.16 -3.03 14.10
C LYS A 110 -15.30 -4.17 14.61
N LEU A 111 -14.02 -4.20 14.26
CA LEU A 111 -13.07 -5.21 14.75
C LEU A 111 -12.96 -5.17 16.28
N SER A 112 -12.77 -4.00 16.87
CA SER A 112 -12.72 -3.84 18.33
C SER A 112 -13.97 -4.35 19.01
N THR A 113 -15.15 -4.07 18.44
CA THR A 113 -16.44 -4.58 18.96
C THR A 113 -16.53 -6.11 18.83
N ALA A 114 -16.11 -6.67 17.73
CA ALA A 114 -16.09 -8.11 17.50
C ALA A 114 -15.17 -8.82 18.52
N ILE A 115 -13.97 -8.28 18.75
CA ILE A 115 -13.01 -8.80 19.75
C ILE A 115 -13.63 -8.76 21.17
N MET A 116 -14.23 -7.64 21.54
CA MET A 116 -14.88 -7.52 22.86
C MET A 116 -16.06 -8.49 23.07
N SER A 117 -16.77 -8.83 22.01
CA SER A 117 -17.86 -9.80 22.05
C SER A 117 -17.39 -11.27 22.03
N GLY A 118 -16.12 -11.50 21.73
CA GLY A 118 -15.56 -12.84 21.54
C GLY A 118 -15.93 -13.52 20.21
N ASP A 119 -16.58 -12.79 19.29
CA ASP A 119 -16.93 -13.27 17.96
C ASP A 119 -16.24 -12.40 16.91
N TYR A 120 -14.98 -12.73 16.63
CA TYR A 120 -14.10 -11.99 15.76
C TYR A 120 -13.51 -12.89 14.66
N PRO A 121 -12.93 -12.29 13.58
CA PRO A 121 -12.37 -13.05 12.48
C PRO A 121 -11.22 -13.97 12.92
N ASP A 122 -11.08 -15.11 12.24
CA ASP A 122 -9.94 -16.01 12.41
C ASP A 122 -8.65 -15.43 11.80
N ILE A 123 -8.81 -14.53 10.81
CA ILE A 123 -7.71 -13.84 10.14
C ILE A 123 -7.97 -12.34 10.24
N ILE A 124 -7.00 -11.59 10.80
CA ILE A 124 -7.11 -10.17 11.04
C ILE A 124 -5.92 -9.46 10.38
N SER A 125 -6.20 -8.44 9.55
CA SER A 125 -5.21 -7.46 9.13
C SER A 125 -5.18 -6.33 10.15
N MET A 126 -3.99 -5.94 10.61
CA MET A 126 -3.84 -4.95 11.68
C MET A 126 -2.54 -4.16 11.51
N ASP A 127 -2.48 -3.01 12.14
CA ASP A 127 -1.24 -2.22 12.27
C ASP A 127 -0.31 -2.78 13.36
N ALA A 128 0.90 -2.22 13.45
CA ALA A 128 1.90 -2.65 14.41
C ALA A 128 1.48 -2.45 15.87
N THR A 129 0.68 -1.42 16.17
CA THR A 129 0.21 -1.11 17.52
C THR A 129 -0.79 -2.17 17.99
N ASP A 130 -1.77 -2.46 17.15
CA ASP A 130 -2.76 -3.50 17.43
C ASP A 130 -2.13 -4.89 17.48
N TYR A 131 -1.14 -5.17 16.65
CA TYR A 131 -0.39 -6.42 16.67
C TYR A 131 0.23 -6.68 18.05
N VAL A 132 0.96 -5.70 18.58
CA VAL A 132 1.60 -5.82 19.90
C VAL A 132 0.54 -5.99 21.00
N ASN A 133 -0.52 -5.17 20.98
CA ASN A 133 -1.58 -5.22 21.97
C ASN A 133 -2.33 -6.57 21.96
N TYR A 134 -2.66 -7.10 20.78
CA TYR A 134 -3.40 -8.34 20.66
C TYR A 134 -2.54 -9.56 20.96
N ALA A 135 -1.24 -9.54 20.66
CA ALA A 135 -0.30 -10.56 21.08
C ALA A 135 -0.19 -10.61 22.62
N GLN A 136 -0.01 -9.46 23.28
CA GLN A 136 0.12 -9.37 24.73
C GLN A 136 -1.15 -9.76 25.49
N THR A 137 -2.32 -9.47 24.92
CA THR A 137 -3.62 -9.81 25.52
C THR A 137 -4.14 -11.18 25.14
N GLY A 138 -3.44 -11.91 24.26
CA GLY A 138 -3.82 -13.26 23.83
C GLY A 138 -5.02 -13.30 22.86
N VAL A 139 -5.34 -12.20 22.20
CA VAL A 139 -6.36 -12.15 21.15
C VAL A 139 -5.88 -12.89 19.90
N ILE A 140 -4.61 -12.75 19.55
CA ILE A 140 -3.97 -13.48 18.47
C ILE A 140 -3.05 -14.58 19.01
N ALA A 141 -3.00 -15.68 18.30
CA ALA A 141 -2.28 -16.88 18.72
C ALA A 141 -0.77 -16.80 18.42
N ASP A 142 0.06 -17.39 19.26
CA ASP A 142 1.44 -17.72 18.95
C ASP A 142 1.46 -18.77 17.82
N ILE A 143 1.96 -18.39 16.67
CA ILE A 143 2.03 -19.24 15.47
C ILE A 143 3.46 -19.71 15.16
N THR A 144 4.41 -19.55 16.08
CA THR A 144 5.83 -19.87 15.86
C THR A 144 6.02 -21.29 15.34
N ASP A 145 5.50 -22.29 16.08
CA ASP A 145 5.62 -23.70 15.69
C ASP A 145 4.86 -24.01 14.40
N LEU A 146 3.73 -23.32 14.15
CA LEU A 146 2.96 -23.49 12.93
C LEU A 146 3.70 -22.93 11.73
N TYR A 147 4.29 -21.75 11.87
CA TYR A 147 5.11 -21.15 10.82
C TYR A 147 6.30 -22.05 10.46
N GLU A 148 7.05 -22.52 11.45
CA GLU A 148 8.21 -23.40 11.23
C GLU A 148 7.81 -24.71 10.52
N LYS A 149 6.68 -25.29 10.89
CA LYS A 149 6.24 -26.57 10.39
C LYS A 149 5.54 -26.53 9.05
N TYR A 150 4.77 -25.47 8.78
CA TYR A 150 3.83 -25.46 7.66
C TYR A 150 4.06 -24.32 6.65
N ALA A 151 4.90 -23.33 6.96
CA ALA A 151 5.21 -22.29 5.99
C ALA A 151 5.90 -22.91 4.77
N SER A 152 5.34 -22.65 3.59
CA SER A 152 5.93 -23.07 2.33
C SER A 152 7.26 -22.34 2.06
N ASP A 153 8.08 -22.90 1.18
CA ASP A 153 9.34 -22.26 0.78
C ASP A 153 9.08 -20.90 0.13
N GLU A 154 8.00 -20.78 -0.65
CA GLU A 154 7.59 -19.51 -1.26
C GLU A 154 7.18 -18.46 -0.22
N LEU A 155 6.49 -18.87 0.87
CA LEU A 155 6.16 -17.96 1.95
C LEU A 155 7.43 -17.49 2.68
N LYS A 156 8.35 -18.40 2.99
CA LYS A 156 9.63 -18.07 3.62
C LYS A 156 10.48 -17.15 2.74
N GLU A 157 10.52 -17.39 1.42
CA GLU A 157 11.19 -16.52 0.48
C GLU A 157 10.55 -15.13 0.46
N TYR A 158 9.22 -15.05 0.46
CA TYR A 158 8.49 -13.79 0.46
C TYR A 158 8.74 -12.92 1.69
N VAL A 159 8.62 -13.48 2.88
CA VAL A 159 8.85 -12.72 4.11
C VAL A 159 10.34 -12.51 4.43
N GLY A 160 11.23 -13.15 3.66
CA GLY A 160 12.67 -13.02 3.77
C GLY A 160 13.31 -12.06 2.76
N VAL A 161 12.53 -11.39 1.88
CA VAL A 161 13.06 -10.52 0.80
C VAL A 161 13.84 -9.31 1.30
N ASP A 162 13.66 -8.94 2.56
CA ASP A 162 14.31 -7.83 3.25
C ASP A 162 15.39 -8.28 4.26
N ASP A 163 15.99 -9.44 4.01
CA ASP A 163 16.96 -10.08 4.93
C ASP A 163 16.38 -10.35 6.34
N GLY A 164 15.03 -10.52 6.41
CA GLY A 164 14.32 -10.86 7.64
C GLY A 164 14.04 -9.67 8.56
N GLN A 165 14.22 -8.44 8.12
CA GLN A 165 13.98 -7.25 8.94
C GLN A 165 12.51 -7.14 9.36
N SER A 166 11.57 -7.34 8.45
CA SER A 166 10.14 -7.32 8.76
C SER A 166 9.72 -8.44 9.70
N MET A 167 10.27 -9.65 9.53
CA MET A 167 10.03 -10.75 10.46
C MET A 167 10.59 -10.46 11.86
N ASN A 168 11.78 -9.86 11.93
CA ASN A 168 12.36 -9.44 13.21
C ASN A 168 11.52 -8.37 13.90
N ALA A 169 10.97 -7.42 13.14
CA ALA A 169 10.12 -6.34 13.68
C ALA A 169 8.82 -6.87 14.32
N ILE A 170 8.27 -7.97 13.82
CA ILE A 170 7.06 -8.60 14.36
C ILE A 170 7.34 -9.76 15.32
N THR A 171 8.60 -10.10 15.59
CA THR A 171 8.96 -11.12 16.56
C THR A 171 8.96 -10.52 17.97
N LEU A 172 8.03 -10.94 18.81
CA LEU A 172 7.89 -10.46 20.18
C LEU A 172 8.37 -11.53 21.16
N ASP A 173 9.42 -11.24 21.94
CA ASP A 173 10.02 -12.19 22.89
C ASP A 173 10.35 -13.58 22.27
N GLY A 174 10.82 -13.57 21.02
CA GLY A 174 11.16 -14.78 20.28
C GLY A 174 9.96 -15.54 19.72
N LYS A 175 8.77 -14.95 19.71
CA LYS A 175 7.53 -15.55 19.24
C LYS A 175 6.92 -14.76 18.06
N ILE A 176 6.31 -15.50 17.15
CA ILE A 176 5.63 -14.98 15.97
C ILE A 176 4.11 -15.10 16.18
N TYR A 177 3.38 -13.98 16.07
CA TYR A 177 1.92 -13.93 16.22
C TYR A 177 1.19 -13.58 14.93
N GLY A 178 1.91 -13.31 13.85
CA GLY A 178 1.38 -12.97 12.55
C GLY A 178 2.46 -12.99 11.48
N LEU A 179 2.11 -12.60 10.27
CA LEU A 179 3.04 -12.51 9.16
C LEU A 179 3.03 -11.09 8.60
N PRO A 180 4.19 -10.52 8.24
CA PRO A 180 4.24 -9.18 7.69
C PRO A 180 3.63 -9.16 6.28
N MET A 181 2.90 -8.10 5.97
CA MET A 181 2.53 -7.79 4.61
C MET A 181 3.71 -7.09 3.93
N MET A 182 4.38 -7.80 3.03
CA MET A 182 5.55 -7.26 2.34
C MET A 182 5.12 -6.40 1.16
N GLY A 183 5.54 -5.14 1.16
CA GLY A 183 5.49 -4.30 -0.03
C GLY A 183 6.57 -4.70 -1.04
N ASN A 184 6.46 -4.23 -2.27
CA ASN A 184 7.50 -4.48 -3.29
C ASN A 184 8.56 -3.37 -3.34
N GLY A 185 8.48 -2.39 -2.46
CA GLY A 185 9.37 -1.23 -2.37
C GLY A 185 9.21 -0.20 -3.49
N TYR A 186 8.73 -0.61 -4.65
CA TYR A 186 8.50 0.31 -5.78
C TYR A 186 7.12 0.95 -5.75
N ASP A 187 6.16 0.34 -5.08
CA ASP A 187 4.79 0.89 -4.93
C ASP A 187 4.77 2.09 -3.97
N GLU A 188 5.85 2.30 -3.22
CA GLU A 188 6.00 3.36 -2.22
C GLU A 188 6.81 4.57 -2.73
N VAL A 189 7.28 4.52 -3.99
CA VAL A 189 8.06 5.62 -4.57
C VAL A 189 7.12 6.69 -5.09
N PRO A 190 7.22 7.94 -4.60
CA PRO A 190 6.45 9.05 -5.16
C PRO A 190 6.76 9.25 -6.64
N VAL A 191 5.73 9.38 -7.46
CA VAL A 191 5.85 9.57 -8.91
C VAL A 191 5.07 10.82 -9.30
N MET A 192 5.74 11.74 -9.99
CA MET A 192 5.10 12.90 -10.54
C MET A 192 4.44 12.57 -11.89
N PHE A 193 3.16 12.88 -12.01
CA PHE A 193 2.45 12.88 -13.29
C PHE A 193 2.40 14.29 -13.83
N ILE A 194 2.68 14.44 -15.14
CA ILE A 194 2.66 15.73 -15.81
C ILE A 194 1.92 15.63 -17.14
N ARG A 195 1.19 16.64 -17.50
CA ARG A 195 0.45 16.76 -18.77
C ARG A 195 1.46 16.93 -19.92
N GLN A 196 1.72 15.87 -20.65
CA GLN A 196 2.65 15.88 -21.79
C GLN A 196 2.11 16.77 -22.93
N ASP A 197 0.82 16.74 -23.15
CA ASP A 197 0.17 17.60 -24.16
C ASP A 197 0.34 19.09 -23.86
N TRP A 198 0.30 19.50 -22.59
CA TRP A 198 0.57 20.88 -22.18
C TRP A 198 2.04 21.27 -22.38
N LEU A 199 2.96 20.37 -22.06
CA LEU A 199 4.39 20.60 -22.38
C LEU A 199 4.60 20.79 -23.88
N ASP A 200 3.98 19.93 -24.69
CA ASP A 200 4.11 20.00 -26.15
C ASP A 200 3.49 21.28 -26.71
N ASN A 201 2.30 21.69 -26.24
CA ASN A 201 1.63 22.91 -26.67
C ASN A 201 2.45 24.17 -26.37
N LEU A 202 3.11 24.21 -25.22
CA LEU A 202 3.97 25.34 -24.82
C LEU A 202 5.43 25.20 -25.29
N GLY A 203 5.80 24.09 -25.94
CA GLY A 203 7.17 23.83 -26.39
C GLY A 203 8.17 23.63 -25.23
N LEU A 204 7.67 23.19 -24.07
CA LEU A 204 8.48 22.94 -22.86
C LEU A 204 9.00 21.51 -22.85
N LYS A 205 10.03 21.28 -22.04
CA LYS A 205 10.59 19.96 -21.78
C LYS A 205 10.11 19.42 -20.44
N MET A 206 10.17 18.11 -20.27
CA MET A 206 9.98 17.44 -18.99
C MET A 206 10.98 18.03 -17.97
N PRO A 207 10.52 18.56 -16.83
CA PRO A 207 11.42 19.12 -15.80
C PRO A 207 12.23 18.02 -15.12
N THR A 208 13.48 18.32 -14.83
CA THR A 208 14.43 17.42 -14.16
C THR A 208 15.01 18.01 -12.87
N THR A 209 14.70 19.27 -12.60
CA THR A 209 15.08 20.00 -11.38
C THR A 209 13.87 20.73 -10.80
N ILE A 210 13.98 21.16 -9.55
CA ILE A 210 12.95 21.97 -8.89
C ILE A 210 12.76 23.32 -9.59
N GLU A 211 13.82 23.95 -10.06
CA GLU A 211 13.75 25.21 -10.79
C GLU A 211 13.02 25.04 -12.12
N GLU A 212 13.28 23.95 -12.85
CA GLU A 212 12.56 23.63 -14.08
C GLU A 212 11.09 23.31 -13.80
N LEU A 213 10.78 22.60 -12.70
CA LEU A 213 9.41 22.33 -12.26
C LEU A 213 8.65 23.62 -11.96
N LYS A 214 9.27 24.58 -11.24
CA LYS A 214 8.70 25.91 -10.97
C LYS A 214 8.34 26.65 -12.26
N GLU A 215 9.25 26.64 -13.23
CA GLU A 215 9.03 27.30 -14.51
C GLU A 215 7.91 26.64 -15.33
N VAL A 216 7.87 25.30 -15.37
CA VAL A 216 6.78 24.55 -16.02
C VAL A 216 5.46 24.84 -15.32
N ALA A 217 5.42 24.81 -14.00
CA ALA A 217 4.20 25.10 -13.24
C ALA A 217 3.71 26.54 -13.45
N ARG A 218 4.63 27.52 -13.52
CA ARG A 218 4.28 28.91 -13.87
C ARG A 218 3.68 28.98 -15.28
N ALA A 219 4.32 28.36 -16.25
CA ALA A 219 3.86 28.36 -17.63
C ALA A 219 2.48 27.69 -17.79
N PHE A 220 2.25 26.58 -17.09
CA PHE A 220 0.95 25.93 -17.04
C PHE A 220 -0.15 26.81 -16.42
N THR A 221 0.23 27.74 -15.57
CA THR A 221 -0.70 28.69 -14.94
C THR A 221 -0.98 29.92 -15.81
N GLU A 222 0.04 30.44 -16.53
CA GLU A 222 -0.02 31.77 -17.15
C GLU A 222 -0.15 31.74 -18.68
N ASP A 223 0.28 30.66 -19.33
CA ASP A 223 0.50 30.61 -20.77
C ASP A 223 -0.56 29.78 -21.55
N ASP A 224 -1.78 29.60 -20.99
CA ASP A 224 -2.93 28.92 -21.63
C ASP A 224 -2.53 27.57 -22.28
N PRO A 225 -2.09 26.57 -21.48
CA PRO A 225 -1.54 25.33 -22.00
C PRO A 225 -2.55 24.43 -22.72
N ASP A 226 -3.83 24.57 -22.45
CA ASP A 226 -4.92 23.84 -23.09
C ASP A 226 -5.48 24.57 -24.33
N GLY A 227 -5.07 25.83 -24.52
CA GLY A 227 -5.42 26.63 -25.72
C GLY A 227 -6.88 27.05 -25.78
N ASN A 228 -7.59 27.11 -24.62
CA ASN A 228 -9.00 27.48 -24.58
C ASN A 228 -9.24 29.01 -24.52
N GLY A 229 -8.20 29.80 -24.36
CA GLY A 229 -8.21 31.25 -24.26
C GLY A 229 -8.69 31.79 -22.92
N GLN A 230 -8.75 30.96 -21.89
CA GLN A 230 -9.13 31.33 -20.54
C GLN A 230 -7.91 31.14 -19.59
N ASN A 231 -7.96 31.79 -18.44
CA ASN A 231 -6.93 31.61 -17.40
C ASN A 231 -7.55 30.78 -16.28
N ASP A 232 -7.72 29.49 -16.53
CA ASP A 232 -8.41 28.53 -15.67
C ASP A 232 -7.57 27.27 -15.34
N THR A 233 -6.30 27.28 -15.74
CA THR A 233 -5.34 26.22 -15.46
C THR A 233 -4.38 26.60 -14.32
N TYR A 234 -3.78 25.59 -13.67
CA TYR A 234 -2.74 25.79 -12.66
C TYR A 234 -1.67 24.70 -12.72
N GLY A 235 -0.48 25.00 -12.18
CA GLY A 235 0.71 24.22 -12.44
C GLY A 235 0.94 23.01 -11.54
N LEU A 236 0.37 23.00 -10.33
CA LEU A 236 0.58 21.91 -9.35
C LEU A 236 -0.70 21.68 -8.52
N ALA A 237 -1.25 20.50 -8.65
CA ALA A 237 -2.34 20.03 -7.81
C ALA A 237 -1.78 19.52 -6.45
N VAL A 238 -2.36 20.00 -5.36
CA VAL A 238 -1.93 19.66 -3.99
C VAL A 238 -3.13 19.22 -3.17
N ASP A 239 -3.04 18.03 -2.57
CA ASP A 239 -3.98 17.57 -1.54
C ASP A 239 -3.70 18.35 -0.24
N GLY A 240 -4.57 19.30 0.07
CA GLY A 240 -4.44 20.12 1.27
C GLY A 240 -5.03 19.49 2.53
N VAL A 241 -5.79 18.41 2.36
CA VAL A 241 -6.39 17.64 3.48
C VAL A 241 -5.39 16.62 4.01
N GLU A 242 -4.66 15.97 3.10
CA GLU A 242 -3.68 14.91 3.43
C GLU A 242 -2.30 15.19 2.84
N VAL A 243 -1.70 16.32 3.23
CA VAL A 243 -0.48 16.87 2.60
C VAL A 243 0.72 15.93 2.57
N LEU A 244 0.87 15.07 3.59
CA LEU A 244 2.03 14.21 3.81
C LEU A 244 1.67 12.72 3.96
N THR A 245 0.59 12.29 3.35
CA THR A 245 0.20 10.88 3.31
C THR A 245 0.50 10.29 1.92
N LYS A 246 0.49 8.97 1.80
CA LYS A 246 0.75 8.27 0.55
C LYS A 246 -0.49 8.24 -0.33
N SER A 247 -0.87 9.39 -0.87
CA SER A 247 -2.03 9.55 -1.73
C SER A 247 -1.71 10.43 -2.94
N ILE A 248 -2.69 10.69 -3.79
CA ILE A 248 -2.52 11.55 -4.97
C ILE A 248 -2.53 13.01 -4.55
N GLY A 249 -1.62 13.78 -5.11
CA GLY A 249 -1.48 15.21 -4.84
C GLY A 249 -0.74 15.55 -3.55
N THR A 250 -0.20 14.56 -2.84
CA THR A 250 0.59 14.80 -1.63
C THR A 250 1.98 15.35 -1.95
N LEU A 251 2.59 16.03 -0.99
CA LEU A 251 3.87 16.71 -1.15
C LEU A 251 5.08 15.89 -0.68
N GLU A 252 4.92 14.61 -0.33
CA GLU A 252 6.05 13.77 0.11
C GLU A 252 7.17 13.77 -0.91
N GLY A 253 6.89 13.42 -2.17
CA GLY A 253 7.90 13.40 -3.23
C GLY A 253 8.53 14.77 -3.50
N PHE A 254 7.79 15.85 -3.30
CA PHE A 254 8.36 17.20 -3.38
C PHE A 254 9.38 17.46 -2.27
N PHE A 255 9.07 17.10 -1.02
CA PHE A 255 10.01 17.24 0.10
C PHE A 255 11.23 16.32 -0.06
N GLU A 256 11.05 15.12 -0.61
CA GLU A 256 12.15 14.19 -0.89
C GLU A 256 13.19 14.78 -1.86
N CYS A 257 12.77 15.60 -2.83
CA CYS A 257 13.69 16.32 -3.71
C CYS A 257 14.65 17.25 -2.96
N PHE A 258 14.30 17.67 -1.75
CA PHE A 258 15.17 18.44 -0.85
C PHE A 258 15.92 17.54 0.15
N GLY A 259 15.73 16.22 0.07
CA GLY A 259 16.28 15.25 1.03
C GLY A 259 15.62 15.35 2.40
N LEU A 260 14.31 15.61 2.41
CA LEU A 260 13.45 15.59 3.58
C LEU A 260 12.47 14.44 3.44
N TYR A 261 12.18 13.76 4.53
CA TYR A 261 11.24 12.64 4.59
C TYR A 261 10.26 12.88 5.74
N PRO A 262 9.35 13.87 5.59
CA PRO A 262 8.52 14.35 6.70
C PRO A 262 7.26 13.51 6.96
N GLY A 263 7.05 12.42 6.23
CA GLY A 263 5.84 11.61 6.32
C GLY A 263 5.42 11.20 7.73
N SER A 264 4.23 10.69 7.88
CA SER A 264 3.59 10.40 9.18
C SER A 264 3.76 8.96 9.66
N ASP A 265 4.30 8.08 8.83
CA ASP A 265 4.48 6.66 9.15
C ASP A 265 5.90 6.30 9.64
N ALA A 266 6.11 5.03 9.95
CA ALA A 266 7.37 4.54 10.51
C ALA A 266 8.58 4.69 9.55
N MET A 267 8.35 4.92 8.27
CA MET A 267 9.40 5.11 7.27
C MET A 267 10.05 6.51 7.31
N THR A 268 9.56 7.39 8.17
CA THR A 268 10.05 8.75 8.33
C THR A 268 11.29 8.88 9.20
N PHE A 269 11.69 7.79 9.86
CA PHE A 269 12.91 7.76 10.66
C PHE A 269 14.06 7.16 9.87
N MET A 270 15.21 7.82 9.92
CA MET A 270 16.40 7.47 9.15
C MET A 270 17.66 7.55 9.99
N ASP A 271 18.72 6.87 9.55
CA ASP A 271 20.06 7.05 10.12
C ASP A 271 20.64 8.39 9.61
N ASP A 272 21.14 9.23 10.50
CA ASP A 272 21.80 10.49 10.18
C ASP A 272 23.21 10.32 9.58
N GLY A 273 23.63 9.07 9.31
CA GLY A 273 24.97 8.71 8.84
C GLY A 273 26.01 8.60 9.95
N ASN A 274 25.62 8.81 11.22
CA ASN A 274 26.48 8.70 12.40
C ASN A 274 25.96 7.62 13.38
N GLY A 275 24.99 6.82 12.96
CA GLY A 275 24.37 5.77 13.76
C GLY A 275 23.31 6.29 14.74
N LYS A 276 22.80 7.51 14.55
CA LYS A 276 21.68 8.06 15.32
C LYS A 276 20.43 8.06 14.46
N VAL A 277 19.36 7.51 14.98
CA VAL A 277 18.04 7.59 14.36
C VAL A 277 17.47 8.99 14.58
N VAL A 278 17.07 9.64 13.48
CA VAL A 278 16.48 10.98 13.47
C VAL A 278 15.20 10.96 12.64
N TRP A 279 14.31 11.90 12.91
CA TRP A 279 13.15 12.09 12.05
C TRP A 279 13.58 12.71 10.71
N GLY A 280 13.11 12.15 9.60
CA GLY A 280 13.49 12.57 8.24
C GLY A 280 13.15 14.02 7.89
N GLY A 281 12.21 14.64 8.61
CA GLY A 281 11.86 16.06 8.48
C GLY A 281 12.66 17.02 9.39
N GLU A 282 13.65 16.54 10.17
CA GLU A 282 14.33 17.33 11.21
C GLU A 282 15.19 18.50 10.65
N ASN A 283 15.61 18.46 9.38
CA ASN A 283 16.49 19.46 8.82
C ASN A 283 15.77 20.78 8.52
N ALA A 284 15.87 21.74 9.45
CA ALA A 284 15.18 23.02 9.37
C ALA A 284 15.62 23.92 8.19
N GLU A 285 16.87 23.82 7.73
CA GLU A 285 17.34 24.61 6.58
C GLU A 285 16.71 24.11 5.29
N LYS A 286 16.75 22.81 5.06
CA LYS A 286 16.09 22.18 3.91
C LYS A 286 14.56 22.34 3.95
N ALA A 287 13.96 22.23 5.12
CA ALA A 287 12.53 22.47 5.28
C ALA A 287 12.15 23.91 4.93
N LYS A 288 12.97 24.88 5.34
CA LYS A 288 12.78 26.29 4.95
C LYS A 288 12.89 26.47 3.45
N GLU A 289 13.86 25.84 2.79
CA GLU A 289 14.04 25.92 1.34
C GLU A 289 12.82 25.36 0.60
N ALA A 290 12.40 24.14 0.94
CA ALA A 290 11.22 23.50 0.36
C ALA A 290 9.94 24.33 0.54
N LEU A 291 9.69 24.81 1.77
CA LEU A 291 8.52 25.64 2.08
C LEU A 291 8.58 27.01 1.40
N THR A 292 9.76 27.60 1.23
CA THR A 292 9.90 28.84 0.47
C THR A 292 9.55 28.63 -0.99
N THR A 293 9.98 27.53 -1.58
CA THR A 293 9.62 27.15 -2.96
C THR A 293 8.12 26.98 -3.13
N LEU A 294 7.47 26.25 -2.23
CA LEU A 294 5.99 26.10 -2.25
C LEU A 294 5.27 27.44 -2.04
N GLN A 295 5.79 28.31 -1.16
CA GLN A 295 5.24 29.65 -0.96
C GLN A 295 5.30 30.49 -2.24
N GLU A 296 6.42 30.46 -2.97
CA GLU A 296 6.57 31.14 -4.25
C GLU A 296 5.56 30.62 -5.29
N MET A 297 5.41 29.29 -5.40
CA MET A 297 4.45 28.65 -6.30
C MET A 297 2.99 28.96 -5.93
N TYR A 298 2.69 29.08 -4.64
CA TYR A 298 1.37 29.52 -4.19
C TYR A 298 1.13 31.01 -4.50
N GLN A 299 2.13 31.86 -4.29
CA GLN A 299 1.99 33.30 -4.52
C GLN A 299 1.79 33.66 -5.99
N ASN A 300 2.44 32.95 -6.90
CA ASN A 300 2.28 33.16 -8.35
C ASN A 300 1.08 32.41 -8.95
N GLY A 301 0.33 31.65 -8.16
CA GLY A 301 -0.87 30.92 -8.61
C GLY A 301 -0.61 29.54 -9.16
N SER A 302 0.64 29.07 -9.21
CA SER A 302 0.95 27.70 -9.66
C SER A 302 0.34 26.63 -8.79
N ILE A 303 0.07 26.92 -7.52
CA ILE A 303 -0.79 26.13 -6.63
C ILE A 303 -2.10 26.88 -6.47
N THR A 304 -3.23 26.20 -6.69
CA THR A 304 -4.56 26.82 -6.56
C THR A 304 -4.78 27.39 -5.16
N ARG A 305 -5.55 28.50 -5.06
CA ARG A 305 -5.85 29.16 -3.78
C ARG A 305 -6.67 28.28 -2.84
N ASP A 306 -7.46 27.39 -3.39
CA ASP A 306 -8.39 26.54 -2.66
C ASP A 306 -7.75 25.18 -2.28
N PHE A 307 -6.45 24.98 -2.52
CA PHE A 307 -5.76 23.70 -2.26
C PHE A 307 -6.05 23.13 -0.88
N ILE A 308 -6.20 23.98 0.14
CA ILE A 308 -6.42 23.56 1.53
C ILE A 308 -7.71 22.75 1.75
N THR A 309 -8.62 22.81 0.81
CA THR A 309 -9.90 22.07 0.82
C THR A 309 -9.93 20.94 -0.20
N MET A 310 -8.90 20.83 -1.03
CA MET A 310 -8.80 19.77 -2.02
C MET A 310 -8.34 18.48 -1.38
N ASP A 311 -9.02 17.42 -1.71
CA ASP A 311 -8.64 16.04 -1.39
C ASP A 311 -8.25 15.28 -2.67
N SER A 312 -7.77 14.06 -2.51
CA SER A 312 -7.35 13.21 -3.63
C SER A 312 -8.43 13.00 -4.68
N ASN A 313 -9.72 12.94 -4.30
CA ASN A 313 -10.81 12.77 -5.26
C ASN A 313 -11.00 14.03 -6.11
N SER A 314 -10.97 15.21 -5.47
CA SER A 314 -11.05 16.51 -6.17
C SER A 314 -9.92 16.65 -7.19
N ILE A 315 -8.70 16.26 -6.82
CA ILE A 315 -7.52 16.29 -7.71
C ILE A 315 -7.70 15.33 -8.90
N PHE A 316 -8.26 14.14 -8.67
CA PHE A 316 -8.55 13.19 -9.73
C PHE A 316 -9.58 13.71 -10.72
N GLU A 317 -10.65 14.33 -10.20
CA GLU A 317 -11.71 14.93 -11.04
C GLU A 317 -11.15 16.07 -11.87
N GLU A 318 -10.34 16.96 -11.30
CA GLU A 318 -9.72 18.07 -12.03
C GLU A 318 -8.70 17.58 -13.07
N ALA A 319 -7.85 16.64 -12.72
CA ALA A 319 -6.91 16.05 -13.67
C ALA A 319 -7.61 15.33 -14.85
N GLY A 320 -8.80 14.78 -14.60
CA GLY A 320 -9.62 14.15 -15.63
C GLY A 320 -10.42 15.13 -16.49
N ALA A 321 -10.74 16.30 -15.95
CA ALA A 321 -11.45 17.35 -16.67
C ALA A 321 -10.53 18.14 -17.63
N GLY A 322 -9.25 18.14 -17.40
CA GLY A 322 -8.21 18.82 -18.22
C GLY A 322 -7.87 20.14 -17.65
#